data_75e9f67704b5f2faf2e3be0a331db3d2
#
_entry.id   75e9f67704b5f2faf2e3be0a331db3d2
#
_cell.length_a   1.000
_cell.length_b   1.000
_cell.length_c   1.000
_cell.angle_alpha   90.00
_cell.angle_beta   90.00
_cell.angle_gamma   90.00
#
_symmetry.space_group_name_H-M   'P 1'
#
loop_
_entity.id
_entity.type
_entity.pdbx_description
1 polymer ?
#
loop_
_entity_poly.entity_id
_entity_poly.type
_entity_poly.pdbx_seq_one_letter_code
_entity_poly.pdbx_strand_id
1 'polypeptide(L)'
;MIIAIDGPSGSGKSTVARSIARQLGITYIDTGAMYRCVTMWCLEHEISATDEDATARAAAALDIDLAYHDGVQQVLVNGTDCTRAIRSAEVDANVSSYAALPKVRALLVEKQRRLAQAKHVVAEGRDIGTAVFPSAEVKIFLTANAQARAHRRAVQRAGGDVASGSIVSTTKADEEAILANLLHRDDVDSHRKTAPLKAAPDAFHIDSSDKTVDEIVSIICARAQPYLDSAAAATSASTQPAAARDADAAASAAASAAHTERYSWFYAHAMSEFPRASRVFLAVLCAILFPVTKLLWRWRCFDEIDVRTLAGKPYIVVMNHVSAIEPLITMLYLHHKKIPLRTMYKSEFNRHRFVAYLFAIAGGIPVVRASADMTCMHWCTQALSRGEWLLVYPEGTRVRNFDIKPPIRAGFAFLALRTHADIIPAAVSGAFSIAQARSFVHKFSRVCIGFAAPISRTSSTSPHAEGGARMSKKKMLELLEQESMNRVYTLRDELKARFHTRA
;
A
#
# COMPACT_ATOMS: atom_id res chain seq x y z
N MET A 1 -1.44 16.03 12.43
CA MET A 1 -2.85 16.19 12.83
C MET A 1 -3.51 14.84 12.97
N ILE A 2 -4.27 14.63 14.03
CA ILE A 2 -5.06 13.42 14.29
C ILE A 2 -6.54 13.81 14.38
N ILE A 3 -7.37 13.12 13.60
CA ILE A 3 -8.84 13.20 13.72
C ILE A 3 -9.29 11.94 14.45
N ALA A 4 -9.82 12.07 15.64
CA ALA A 4 -10.38 10.99 16.45
C ALA A 4 -11.90 10.92 16.27
N ILE A 5 -12.44 9.77 15.86
CA ILE A 5 -13.88 9.57 15.68
C ILE A 5 -14.34 8.44 16.59
N ASP A 6 -15.02 8.77 17.66
CA ASP A 6 -15.60 7.84 18.61
C ASP A 6 -17.12 7.77 18.48
N GLY A 7 -17.71 6.70 19.00
CA GLY A 7 -19.16 6.55 19.02
C GLY A 7 -19.61 5.08 19.01
N PRO A 8 -20.91 4.81 19.22
CA PRO A 8 -21.47 3.47 19.34
C PRO A 8 -21.40 2.68 18.02
N SER A 9 -21.67 1.37 18.11
CA SER A 9 -21.67 0.50 16.94
C SER A 9 -22.78 0.91 15.95
N GLY A 10 -22.48 0.91 14.64
CA GLY A 10 -23.45 1.26 13.60
C GLY A 10 -23.72 2.77 13.41
N SER A 11 -23.04 3.67 14.11
CA SER A 11 -23.20 5.13 13.94
C SER A 11 -22.61 5.71 12.64
N GLY A 12 -22.00 4.89 11.77
CA GLY A 12 -21.46 5.35 10.50
C GLY A 12 -19.99 5.77 10.51
N LYS A 13 -19.26 5.61 11.64
CA LYS A 13 -17.86 6.04 11.80
C LYS A 13 -16.94 5.61 10.68
N SER A 14 -16.97 4.31 10.31
CA SER A 14 -16.06 3.75 9.30
C SER A 14 -16.30 4.33 7.90
N THR A 15 -17.56 4.60 7.55
CA THR A 15 -17.91 5.24 6.28
C THR A 15 -17.43 6.68 6.24
N VAL A 16 -17.71 7.44 7.31
CA VAL A 16 -17.29 8.84 7.46
C VAL A 16 -15.76 8.93 7.49
N ALA A 17 -15.08 8.11 8.31
CA ALA A 17 -13.62 8.15 8.43
C ALA A 17 -12.91 7.82 7.11
N ARG A 18 -13.40 6.85 6.35
CA ARG A 18 -12.87 6.52 5.01
C ARG A 18 -13.06 7.67 4.03
N SER A 19 -14.22 8.32 4.05
CA SER A 19 -14.50 9.46 3.17
C SER A 19 -13.62 10.67 3.51
N ILE A 20 -13.41 10.96 4.80
CA ILE A 20 -12.47 11.99 5.27
C ILE A 20 -11.04 11.67 4.83
N ALA A 21 -10.59 10.42 5.04
CA ALA A 21 -9.25 9.99 4.66
C ALA A 21 -8.99 10.20 3.16
N ARG A 22 -9.99 9.86 2.32
CA ARG A 22 -9.93 10.07 0.87
C ARG A 22 -9.92 11.55 0.49
N GLN A 23 -10.80 12.34 1.10
CA GLN A 23 -10.95 13.78 0.77
C GLN A 23 -9.73 14.59 1.19
N LEU A 24 -9.15 14.31 2.37
CA LEU A 24 -8.00 15.03 2.91
C LEU A 24 -6.65 14.40 2.52
N GLY A 25 -6.64 13.23 1.87
CA GLY A 25 -5.40 12.53 1.53
C GLY A 25 -4.62 12.00 2.74
N ILE A 26 -5.31 11.70 3.85
CA ILE A 26 -4.71 11.25 5.11
C ILE A 26 -4.92 9.75 5.35
N THR A 27 -4.16 9.17 6.29
CA THR A 27 -4.25 7.73 6.60
C THR A 27 -5.49 7.43 7.45
N TYR A 28 -6.25 6.40 7.09
CA TYR A 28 -7.36 5.89 7.90
C TYR A 28 -6.90 4.72 8.78
N ILE A 29 -7.30 4.70 10.05
CA ILE A 29 -7.02 3.63 11.01
C ILE A 29 -8.34 3.10 11.58
N ASP A 30 -8.70 1.86 11.20
CA ASP A 30 -9.80 1.09 11.81
C ASP A 30 -9.28 0.36 13.03
N THR A 31 -9.38 0.99 14.21
CA THR A 31 -8.90 0.34 15.44
C THR A 31 -9.77 -0.86 15.83
N GLY A 32 -11.04 -0.84 15.48
CA GLY A 32 -11.97 -1.95 15.71
C GLY A 32 -11.55 -3.20 14.96
N ALA A 33 -10.99 -3.08 13.76
CA ALA A 33 -10.45 -4.21 13.03
C ALA A 33 -9.32 -4.91 13.78
N MET A 34 -8.46 -4.16 14.49
CA MET A 34 -7.34 -4.76 15.24
C MET A 34 -7.84 -5.61 16.41
N TYR A 35 -8.86 -5.17 17.14
CA TYR A 35 -9.50 -6.00 18.19
C TYR A 35 -10.16 -7.24 17.61
N ARG A 36 -10.78 -7.12 16.44
CA ARG A 36 -11.39 -8.25 15.72
C ARG A 36 -10.36 -9.27 15.25
N CYS A 37 -9.16 -8.84 14.85
CA CYS A 37 -8.07 -9.75 14.52
C CYS A 37 -7.67 -10.61 15.73
N VAL A 38 -7.52 -10.00 16.90
CA VAL A 38 -7.21 -10.72 18.14
C VAL A 38 -8.34 -11.67 18.49
N THR A 39 -9.59 -11.23 18.39
CA THR A 39 -10.78 -12.06 18.68
C THR A 39 -10.84 -13.27 17.74
N MET A 40 -10.72 -13.06 16.43
CA MET A 40 -10.73 -14.13 15.43
C MET A 40 -9.64 -15.17 15.75
N TRP A 41 -8.41 -14.69 15.94
CA TRP A 41 -7.29 -15.58 16.27
C TRP A 41 -7.53 -16.41 17.54
N CYS A 42 -8.03 -15.76 18.59
CA CYS A 42 -8.32 -16.45 19.85
C CYS A 42 -9.44 -17.50 19.70
N LEU A 43 -10.48 -17.19 18.92
CA LEU A 43 -11.55 -18.16 18.62
C LEU A 43 -11.03 -19.36 17.83
N GLU A 44 -10.23 -19.13 16.80
CA GLU A 44 -9.60 -20.19 15.98
C GLU A 44 -8.64 -21.09 16.79
N HIS A 45 -8.06 -20.58 17.89
CA HIS A 45 -7.11 -21.30 18.73
C HIS A 45 -7.70 -21.68 20.11
N GLU A 46 -9.02 -21.61 20.27
CA GLU A 46 -9.75 -21.98 21.48
C GLU A 46 -9.27 -21.24 22.75
N ILE A 47 -8.74 -20.00 22.61
CA ILE A 47 -8.30 -19.14 23.70
C ILE A 47 -9.49 -18.36 24.23
N SER A 48 -9.91 -18.64 25.47
CA SER A 48 -11.05 -17.97 26.10
C SER A 48 -10.76 -16.52 26.48
N ALA A 49 -11.76 -15.62 26.33
CA ALA A 49 -11.69 -14.26 26.85
C ALA A 49 -11.57 -14.18 28.40
N THR A 50 -11.76 -15.28 29.12
CA THR A 50 -11.52 -15.35 30.57
C THR A 50 -10.04 -15.55 30.91
N ASP A 51 -9.21 -16.04 29.97
CA ASP A 51 -7.76 -16.13 30.09
C ASP A 51 -7.09 -14.88 29.48
N GLU A 52 -6.99 -13.82 30.28
CA GLU A 52 -6.39 -12.58 29.86
C GLU A 52 -4.92 -12.72 29.44
N ASP A 53 -4.17 -13.58 30.14
CA ASP A 53 -2.74 -13.75 29.88
C ASP A 53 -2.48 -14.51 28.57
N ALA A 54 -3.24 -15.56 28.28
CA ALA A 54 -3.17 -16.27 27.01
C ALA A 54 -3.58 -15.33 25.85
N THR A 55 -4.67 -14.58 26.02
CA THR A 55 -5.14 -13.62 25.03
C THR A 55 -4.12 -12.51 24.78
N ALA A 56 -3.47 -12.00 25.83
CA ALA A 56 -2.43 -10.97 25.70
C ALA A 56 -1.18 -11.50 24.97
N ARG A 57 -0.76 -12.75 25.26
CA ARG A 57 0.34 -13.40 24.52
C ARG A 57 0.01 -13.54 23.03
N ALA A 58 -1.20 -13.97 22.71
CA ALA A 58 -1.68 -14.06 21.34
C ALA A 58 -1.65 -12.68 20.66
N ALA A 59 -2.24 -11.65 21.28
CA ALA A 59 -2.23 -10.27 20.76
C ALA A 59 -0.82 -9.68 20.54
N ALA A 60 0.14 -10.04 21.39
CA ALA A 60 1.53 -9.60 21.27
C ALA A 60 2.23 -10.26 20.06
N ALA A 61 1.95 -11.53 19.81
CA ALA A 61 2.55 -12.32 18.75
C ALA A 61 1.99 -12.01 17.36
N LEU A 62 0.76 -11.46 17.27
CA LEU A 62 0.13 -11.14 15.99
C LEU A 62 0.78 -9.94 15.30
N ASP A 63 1.19 -10.14 14.06
CA ASP A 63 1.52 -9.04 13.14
C ASP A 63 0.24 -8.61 12.43
N ILE A 64 -0.32 -7.47 12.87
CA ILE A 64 -1.55 -6.90 12.32
C ILE A 64 -1.16 -5.72 11.45
N ASP A 65 -1.44 -5.79 10.15
CA ASP A 65 -1.23 -4.71 9.20
C ASP A 65 -2.56 -4.26 8.56
N LEU A 66 -2.69 -2.94 8.40
CA LEU A 66 -3.83 -2.28 7.76
C LEU A 66 -3.36 -1.74 6.41
N ALA A 67 -3.43 -2.58 5.38
CA ALA A 67 -3.04 -2.21 4.03
C ALA A 67 -4.21 -1.55 3.28
N TYR A 68 -3.88 -0.68 2.32
CA TYR A 68 -4.87 -0.05 1.44
C TYR A 68 -4.60 -0.43 0.00
N HIS A 69 -5.60 -1.02 -0.66
CA HIS A 69 -5.56 -1.31 -2.09
C HIS A 69 -6.80 -0.69 -2.76
N ASP A 70 -6.57 0.18 -3.74
CA ASP A 70 -7.62 0.86 -4.53
C ASP A 70 -8.69 1.58 -3.67
N GLY A 71 -8.25 2.16 -2.54
CA GLY A 71 -9.13 2.84 -1.59
C GLY A 71 -9.93 1.90 -0.69
N VAL A 72 -9.70 0.58 -0.78
CA VAL A 72 -10.28 -0.45 0.10
C VAL A 72 -9.23 -0.86 1.12
N GLN A 73 -9.62 -0.84 2.39
CA GLN A 73 -8.75 -1.33 3.46
C GLN A 73 -8.76 -2.86 3.48
N GLN A 74 -7.57 -3.44 3.44
CA GLN A 74 -7.32 -4.84 3.73
C GLN A 74 -6.72 -4.97 5.13
N VAL A 75 -7.17 -5.97 5.86
CA VAL A 75 -6.66 -6.30 7.20
C VAL A 75 -5.88 -7.60 7.11
N LEU A 76 -4.58 -7.50 7.35
CA LEU A 76 -3.69 -8.64 7.28
C LEU A 76 -3.30 -9.07 8.69
N VAL A 77 -3.36 -10.37 8.95
CA VAL A 77 -2.88 -11.01 10.19
C VAL A 77 -1.77 -11.98 9.80
N ASN A 78 -0.56 -11.76 10.28
CA ASN A 78 0.62 -12.55 9.92
C ASN A 78 0.80 -12.69 8.39
N GLY A 79 0.43 -11.63 7.63
CA GLY A 79 0.49 -11.58 6.17
C GLY A 79 -0.69 -12.23 5.44
N THR A 80 -1.65 -12.80 6.15
CA THR A 80 -2.87 -13.41 5.57
C THR A 80 -4.01 -12.39 5.57
N ASP A 81 -4.75 -12.26 4.45
CA ASP A 81 -5.92 -11.39 4.36
C ASP A 81 -7.10 -11.96 5.15
N CYS A 82 -7.42 -11.32 6.26
CA CYS A 82 -8.51 -11.66 7.15
C CYS A 82 -9.68 -10.65 7.07
N THR A 83 -9.71 -9.77 6.08
CA THR A 83 -10.69 -8.67 5.96
C THR A 83 -12.14 -9.14 6.08
N ARG A 84 -12.48 -10.30 5.54
CA ARG A 84 -13.82 -10.90 5.65
C ARG A 84 -13.98 -11.70 6.93
N ALA A 85 -12.98 -12.50 7.30
CA ALA A 85 -13.03 -13.39 8.46
C ALA A 85 -13.26 -12.63 9.77
N ILE A 86 -12.61 -11.49 9.98
CA ILE A 86 -12.80 -10.63 11.16
C ILE A 86 -14.20 -9.99 11.26
N ARG A 87 -15.06 -10.18 10.25
CA ARG A 87 -16.43 -9.63 10.20
C ARG A 87 -17.51 -10.74 10.27
N SER A 88 -17.10 -11.97 10.61
CA SER A 88 -18.02 -13.08 10.85
C SER A 88 -18.98 -12.79 12.01
N ALA A 89 -20.12 -13.48 12.04
CA ALA A 89 -21.09 -13.34 13.13
C ALA A 89 -20.49 -13.75 14.49
N GLU A 90 -19.61 -14.74 14.49
CA GLU A 90 -18.94 -15.23 15.69
C GLU A 90 -17.96 -14.19 16.27
N VAL A 91 -17.13 -13.57 15.43
CA VAL A 91 -16.26 -12.46 15.84
C VAL A 91 -17.10 -11.27 16.31
N ASP A 92 -18.20 -10.95 15.62
CA ASP A 92 -19.12 -9.88 16.01
C ASP A 92 -19.68 -10.10 17.41
N ALA A 93 -20.04 -11.33 17.76
CA ALA A 93 -20.62 -11.68 19.06
C ALA A 93 -19.61 -11.59 20.22
N ASN A 94 -18.33 -11.88 19.95
CA ASN A 94 -17.32 -12.04 21.00
C ASN A 94 -16.36 -10.85 21.15
N VAL A 95 -16.25 -9.96 20.16
CA VAL A 95 -15.22 -8.91 20.12
C VAL A 95 -15.22 -7.98 21.33
N SER A 96 -16.38 -7.67 21.91
CA SER A 96 -16.46 -6.79 23.07
C SER A 96 -15.82 -7.41 24.33
N SER A 97 -15.95 -8.74 24.52
CA SER A 97 -15.34 -9.46 25.63
C SER A 97 -13.80 -9.41 25.56
N TYR A 98 -13.21 -9.69 24.39
CA TYR A 98 -11.76 -9.62 24.20
C TYR A 98 -11.24 -8.16 24.24
N ALA A 99 -12.00 -7.22 23.71
CA ALA A 99 -11.64 -5.79 23.71
C ALA A 99 -11.74 -5.15 25.11
N ALA A 100 -12.41 -5.78 26.07
CA ALA A 100 -12.49 -5.31 27.44
C ALA A 100 -11.22 -5.65 28.27
N LEU A 101 -10.37 -6.58 27.82
CA LEU A 101 -9.21 -7.07 28.56
C LEU A 101 -8.12 -5.99 28.63
N PRO A 102 -7.70 -5.54 29.86
CA PRO A 102 -6.74 -4.42 30.00
C PRO A 102 -5.39 -4.66 29.33
N LYS A 103 -4.82 -5.88 29.43
CA LYS A 103 -3.52 -6.23 28.84
C LYS A 103 -3.58 -6.20 27.29
N VAL A 104 -4.65 -6.71 26.70
CA VAL A 104 -4.89 -6.65 25.23
C VAL A 104 -4.99 -5.21 24.77
N ARG A 105 -5.73 -4.38 25.51
CA ARG A 105 -5.88 -2.95 25.21
C ARG A 105 -4.55 -2.22 25.24
N ALA A 106 -3.73 -2.43 26.29
CA ALA A 106 -2.42 -1.79 26.39
C ALA A 106 -1.54 -2.06 25.17
N LEU A 107 -1.51 -3.33 24.71
CA LEU A 107 -0.74 -3.74 23.54
C LEU A 107 -1.29 -3.11 22.23
N LEU A 108 -2.61 -3.12 22.05
CA LEU A 108 -3.21 -2.62 20.82
C LEU A 108 -3.16 -1.09 20.76
N VAL A 109 -3.32 -0.37 21.86
CA VAL A 109 -3.16 1.08 21.92
C VAL A 109 -1.75 1.49 21.50
N GLU A 110 -0.72 0.77 21.98
CA GLU A 110 0.65 1.02 21.54
C GLU A 110 0.83 0.79 20.03
N LYS A 111 0.30 -0.31 19.50
CA LYS A 111 0.32 -0.58 18.04
C LYS A 111 -0.42 0.51 17.24
N GLN A 112 -1.57 0.97 17.71
CA GLN A 112 -2.36 2.05 17.09
C GLN A 112 -1.60 3.38 17.07
N ARG A 113 -0.96 3.75 18.17
CA ARG A 113 -0.11 4.95 18.26
C ARG A 113 1.08 4.88 17.30
N ARG A 114 1.72 3.72 17.15
CA ARG A 114 2.80 3.52 16.18
C ARG A 114 2.33 3.70 14.73
N LEU A 115 1.12 3.24 14.39
CA LEU A 115 0.54 3.42 13.05
C LEU A 115 0.29 4.89 12.71
N ALA A 116 0.01 5.73 13.70
CA ALA A 116 -0.23 7.16 13.55
C ALA A 116 1.05 8.02 13.54
N GLN A 117 2.22 7.45 13.88
CA GLN A 117 3.47 8.21 13.95
C GLN A 117 3.82 8.87 12.61
N ALA A 118 4.19 10.15 12.67
CA ALA A 118 4.63 10.96 11.53
C ALA A 118 3.64 11.03 10.35
N LYS A 119 2.34 10.91 10.62
CA LYS A 119 1.28 10.95 9.59
C LYS A 119 0.13 11.85 10.05
N HIS A 120 -0.56 12.43 9.07
CA HIS A 120 -1.92 12.90 9.31
C HIS A 120 -2.85 11.68 9.25
N VAL A 121 -3.67 11.47 10.30
CA VAL A 121 -4.52 10.28 10.40
C VAL A 121 -5.94 10.64 10.79
N VAL A 122 -6.90 9.85 10.32
CA VAL A 122 -8.21 9.72 10.91
C VAL A 122 -8.34 8.32 11.51
N ALA A 123 -8.55 8.24 12.81
CA ALA A 123 -8.72 7.00 13.55
C ALA A 123 -10.14 6.89 14.09
N GLU A 124 -10.76 5.73 13.96
CA GLU A 124 -12.08 5.47 14.51
C GLU A 124 -12.07 4.38 15.56
N GLY A 125 -12.97 4.52 16.54
CA GLY A 125 -13.11 3.52 17.61
C GLY A 125 -14.20 3.83 18.61
N ARG A 126 -13.86 3.62 19.90
CA ARG A 126 -14.71 3.85 21.06
C ARG A 126 -14.11 4.82 22.07
N ASP A 127 -12.80 4.94 22.04
CA ASP A 127 -11.97 5.61 23.04
C ASP A 127 -10.76 6.29 22.40
N ILE A 128 -10.87 6.65 21.13
CA ILE A 128 -9.77 7.24 20.38
C ILE A 128 -9.40 8.59 20.96
N GLY A 129 -10.37 9.47 21.17
CA GLY A 129 -10.17 10.81 21.72
C GLY A 129 -9.97 10.86 23.24
N THR A 130 -10.23 9.73 23.95
CA THR A 130 -10.09 9.68 25.42
C THR A 130 -8.86 8.90 25.88
N ALA A 131 -8.49 7.81 25.20
CA ALA A 131 -7.43 6.92 25.62
C ALA A 131 -6.30 6.74 24.60
N VAL A 132 -6.62 6.57 23.30
CA VAL A 132 -5.61 6.33 22.28
C VAL A 132 -4.86 7.60 21.92
N PHE A 133 -5.58 8.65 21.53
CA PHE A 133 -5.06 9.96 21.15
C PHE A 133 -5.75 11.09 21.93
N PRO A 134 -5.49 11.22 23.23
CA PRO A 134 -6.12 12.25 24.06
C PRO A 134 -5.76 13.68 23.66
N SER A 135 -4.68 13.85 22.91
CA SER A 135 -4.22 15.13 22.34
C SER A 135 -4.60 15.32 20.88
N ALA A 136 -5.54 14.51 20.32
CA ALA A 136 -5.98 14.68 18.95
C ALA A 136 -6.56 16.09 18.73
N GLU A 137 -6.17 16.73 17.63
CA GLU A 137 -6.57 18.11 17.30
C GLU A 137 -8.06 18.23 16.95
N VAL A 138 -8.63 17.17 16.39
CA VAL A 138 -10.07 17.10 16.08
C VAL A 138 -10.65 15.84 16.71
N LYS A 139 -11.61 16.04 17.64
CA LYS A 139 -12.31 14.94 18.29
C LYS A 139 -13.79 15.02 17.97
N ILE A 140 -14.32 13.94 17.46
CA ILE A 140 -15.71 13.78 17.05
C ILE A 140 -16.33 12.64 17.84
N PHE A 141 -17.52 12.88 18.38
CA PHE A 141 -18.36 11.82 18.94
C PHE A 141 -19.59 11.67 18.05
N LEU A 142 -19.59 10.61 17.24
CA LEU A 142 -20.60 10.33 16.21
C LEU A 142 -21.68 9.39 16.77
N THR A 143 -22.90 9.88 16.90
CA THR A 143 -24.06 9.11 17.36
C THR A 143 -25.07 8.88 16.23
N ALA A 144 -26.00 7.98 16.44
CA ALA A 144 -27.24 7.83 15.69
C ALA A 144 -28.28 7.14 16.60
N ASN A 145 -29.57 7.35 16.33
CA ASN A 145 -30.61 6.64 17.04
C ASN A 145 -30.50 5.11 16.78
N ALA A 146 -30.98 4.32 17.72
CA ALA A 146 -30.78 2.88 17.74
C ALA A 146 -31.42 2.17 16.52
N GLN A 147 -32.57 2.66 16.06
CA GLN A 147 -33.28 2.13 14.90
C GLN A 147 -32.51 2.38 13.61
N ALA A 148 -32.01 3.61 13.39
CA ALA A 148 -31.20 3.91 12.22
C ALA A 148 -29.91 3.06 12.18
N ARG A 149 -29.28 2.80 13.32
CA ARG A 149 -28.10 1.94 13.42
C ARG A 149 -28.40 0.48 13.09
N ALA A 150 -29.54 -0.04 13.59
CA ALA A 150 -30.00 -1.39 13.32
C ALA A 150 -30.31 -1.57 11.82
N HIS A 151 -31.04 -0.64 11.24
CA HIS A 151 -31.35 -0.64 9.81
C HIS A 151 -30.09 -0.61 8.94
N ARG A 152 -29.16 0.34 9.20
CA ARG A 152 -27.88 0.41 8.48
C ARG A 152 -27.08 -0.91 8.56
N ARG A 153 -27.07 -1.56 9.73
CA ARG A 153 -26.39 -2.83 9.92
C ARG A 153 -27.08 -3.99 9.22
N ALA A 154 -28.40 -4.00 9.17
CA ALA A 154 -29.18 -4.98 8.43
C ALA A 154 -28.90 -4.91 6.93
N VAL A 155 -28.96 -3.72 6.34
CA VAL A 155 -28.62 -3.48 4.94
C VAL A 155 -27.19 -3.92 4.63
N GLN A 156 -26.22 -3.59 5.49
CA GLN A 156 -24.83 -3.99 5.31
C GLN A 156 -24.64 -5.54 5.36
N ARG A 157 -25.34 -6.24 6.24
CA ARG A 157 -25.30 -7.73 6.32
C ARG A 157 -25.90 -8.38 5.09
N ALA A 158 -26.93 -7.78 4.51
CA ALA A 158 -27.55 -8.22 3.27
C ALA A 158 -26.76 -7.87 2.00
N GLY A 159 -25.54 -7.33 2.16
CA GLY A 159 -24.65 -6.98 1.04
C GLY A 159 -24.94 -5.63 0.36
N GLY A 160 -25.85 -4.84 0.96
CA GLY A 160 -26.17 -3.49 0.50
C GLY A 160 -25.25 -2.43 1.12
N ASP A 161 -25.24 -1.26 0.51
CA ASP A 161 -24.57 -0.05 1.02
C ASP A 161 -25.59 1.09 1.15
N VAL A 162 -25.88 1.48 2.38
CA VAL A 162 -26.83 2.58 2.68
C VAL A 162 -26.37 3.89 2.07
N ALA A 163 -25.06 4.13 2.00
CA ALA A 163 -24.50 5.36 1.42
C ALA A 163 -24.76 5.47 -0.10
N SER A 164 -24.92 4.33 -0.79
CA SER A 164 -25.25 4.28 -2.22
C SER A 164 -26.75 4.20 -2.50
N GLY A 165 -27.60 4.26 -1.47
CA GLY A 165 -29.05 4.13 -1.61
C GLY A 165 -29.54 2.73 -2.01
N SER A 166 -28.75 1.69 -1.73
CA SER A 166 -29.11 0.30 -2.04
C SER A 166 -30.38 -0.11 -1.31
N ILE A 167 -31.44 -0.46 -2.03
CA ILE A 167 -32.67 -1.02 -1.50
C ILE A 167 -32.48 -2.52 -1.37
N VAL A 168 -32.16 -2.98 -0.17
CA VAL A 168 -32.12 -4.42 0.16
C VAL A 168 -33.26 -4.71 1.13
N SER A 169 -34.02 -5.74 0.85
CA SER A 169 -35.14 -6.14 1.70
C SER A 169 -34.60 -6.80 2.99
N THR A 170 -34.83 -6.16 4.13
CA THR A 170 -34.53 -6.70 5.46
C THR A 170 -35.83 -7.05 6.16
N THR A 171 -35.83 -8.12 6.95
CA THR A 171 -37.03 -8.45 7.74
C THR A 171 -37.02 -7.69 9.06
N LYS A 172 -38.23 -7.39 9.60
CA LYS A 172 -38.33 -6.73 10.91
C LYS A 172 -37.70 -7.58 12.04
N ALA A 173 -37.82 -8.90 11.97
CA ALA A 173 -37.21 -9.81 12.93
C ALA A 173 -35.68 -9.74 12.90
N ASP A 174 -35.06 -9.61 11.71
CA ASP A 174 -33.60 -9.44 11.58
C ASP A 174 -33.17 -8.11 12.19
N GLU A 175 -33.92 -7.02 11.95
CA GLU A 175 -33.61 -5.72 12.50
C GLU A 175 -33.72 -5.69 14.03
N GLU A 176 -34.72 -6.33 14.61
CA GLU A 176 -34.90 -6.45 16.06
C GLU A 176 -33.76 -7.24 16.73
N ALA A 177 -33.35 -8.37 16.13
CA ALA A 177 -32.22 -9.15 16.62
C ALA A 177 -30.89 -8.37 16.52
N ILE A 178 -30.70 -7.62 15.44
CA ILE A 178 -29.54 -6.74 15.26
C ILE A 178 -29.57 -5.61 16.29
N LEU A 179 -30.73 -4.99 16.53
CA LEU A 179 -30.89 -3.93 17.50
C LEU A 179 -30.52 -4.41 18.92
N ALA A 180 -31.04 -5.57 19.34
CA ALA A 180 -30.69 -6.16 20.63
C ALA A 180 -29.18 -6.37 20.80
N ASN A 181 -28.53 -6.92 19.76
CA ASN A 181 -27.07 -7.11 19.76
C ASN A 181 -26.29 -5.79 19.82
N LEU A 182 -26.73 -4.75 19.10
CA LEU A 182 -26.09 -3.43 19.14
C LEU A 182 -26.21 -2.79 20.53
N LEU A 183 -27.37 -2.85 21.15
CA LEU A 183 -27.61 -2.32 22.49
C LEU A 183 -26.77 -3.04 23.55
N HIS A 184 -26.70 -4.37 23.48
CA HIS A 184 -25.85 -5.15 24.37
C HIS A 184 -24.35 -4.77 24.23
N ARG A 185 -23.86 -4.61 23.02
CA ARG A 185 -22.48 -4.20 22.78
C ARG A 185 -22.19 -2.80 23.28
N ASP A 186 -23.10 -1.86 23.05
CA ASP A 186 -22.95 -0.47 23.55
C ASP A 186 -22.95 -0.43 25.07
N ASP A 187 -23.75 -1.28 25.72
CA ASP A 187 -23.76 -1.43 27.18
C ASP A 187 -22.40 -1.95 27.68
N VAL A 188 -21.91 -3.05 27.12
CA VAL A 188 -20.58 -3.60 27.47
C VAL A 188 -19.47 -2.56 27.21
N ASP A 189 -19.47 -1.90 26.06
CA ASP A 189 -18.44 -0.90 25.71
C ASP A 189 -18.50 0.31 26.65
N SER A 190 -19.69 0.70 27.14
CA SER A 190 -19.88 1.88 28.02
C SER A 190 -19.54 1.59 29.49
N HIS A 191 -19.73 0.34 29.95
CA HIS A 191 -19.52 -0.05 31.34
C HIS A 191 -18.19 -0.78 31.60
N ARG A 192 -17.36 -1.01 30.56
CA ARG A 192 -16.05 -1.64 30.78
C ARG A 192 -15.14 -0.80 31.68
N LYS A 193 -14.37 -1.48 32.55
CA LYS A 193 -13.51 -0.81 33.55
C LYS A 193 -12.39 0.04 32.91
N THR A 194 -11.89 -0.37 31.75
CA THR A 194 -10.77 0.30 31.07
C THR A 194 -11.24 0.99 29.81
N ALA A 195 -11.04 2.28 29.70
CA ALA A 195 -11.35 3.13 28.55
C ALA A 195 -12.80 2.92 28.01
N PRO A 196 -13.84 3.22 28.81
CA PRO A 196 -15.23 3.03 28.41
C PRO A 196 -15.58 3.88 27.18
N LEU A 197 -16.61 3.49 26.45
CA LEU A 197 -17.19 4.32 25.38
C LEU A 197 -17.77 5.59 26.00
N LYS A 198 -17.04 6.67 25.88
CA LYS A 198 -17.38 7.98 26.43
C LYS A 198 -16.85 9.09 25.51
N ALA A 199 -17.67 10.11 25.30
CA ALA A 199 -17.20 11.30 24.59
C ALA A 199 -16.05 11.98 25.35
N ALA A 200 -15.00 12.39 24.64
CA ALA A 200 -14.00 13.27 25.22
C ALA A 200 -14.64 14.62 25.57
N PRO A 201 -14.19 15.31 26.66
CA PRO A 201 -14.78 16.56 27.09
C PRO A 201 -14.80 17.67 26.02
N ASP A 202 -13.82 17.62 25.11
CA ASP A 202 -13.61 18.52 23.98
C ASP A 202 -14.10 17.96 22.63
N ALA A 203 -14.82 16.83 22.66
CA ALA A 203 -15.34 16.24 21.43
C ALA A 203 -16.55 17.02 20.89
N PHE A 204 -16.54 17.20 19.58
CA PHE A 204 -17.70 17.75 18.88
C PHE A 204 -18.71 16.63 18.60
N HIS A 205 -19.94 16.79 19.08
CA HIS A 205 -21.01 15.81 18.93
C HIS A 205 -21.71 15.97 17.59
N ILE A 206 -21.87 14.87 16.86
CA ILE A 206 -22.65 14.82 15.63
C ILE A 206 -23.67 13.67 15.73
N ASP A 207 -24.94 14.01 15.59
CA ASP A 207 -25.99 13.01 15.36
C ASP A 207 -26.09 12.76 13.84
N SER A 208 -25.87 11.52 13.45
CA SER A 208 -25.89 11.08 12.06
C SER A 208 -27.23 10.47 11.64
N SER A 209 -28.26 10.51 12.52
CA SER A 209 -29.56 9.85 12.26
C SER A 209 -30.16 10.31 10.93
N ASP A 210 -30.21 11.63 10.71
CA ASP A 210 -30.88 12.28 9.58
C ASP A 210 -29.91 12.99 8.64
N LYS A 211 -28.58 12.79 8.81
CA LYS A 211 -27.55 13.43 7.98
C LYS A 211 -26.99 12.48 6.97
N THR A 212 -26.71 13.02 5.79
CA THR A 212 -25.94 12.30 4.75
C THR A 212 -24.46 12.18 5.16
N VAL A 213 -23.77 11.21 4.57
CA VAL A 213 -22.34 11.05 4.80
C VAL A 213 -21.56 12.29 4.38
N ASP A 214 -21.92 12.90 3.25
CA ASP A 214 -21.25 14.08 2.71
C ASP A 214 -21.39 15.32 3.59
N GLU A 215 -22.57 15.53 4.22
CA GLU A 215 -22.77 16.60 5.20
C GLU A 215 -21.87 16.42 6.42
N ILE A 216 -21.81 15.20 6.97
CA ILE A 216 -20.97 14.90 8.13
C ILE A 216 -19.49 15.07 7.78
N VAL A 217 -19.06 14.56 6.63
CA VAL A 217 -17.68 14.69 6.15
C VAL A 217 -17.32 16.17 5.98
N SER A 218 -18.20 16.97 5.37
CA SER A 218 -17.97 18.42 5.17
C SER A 218 -17.79 19.16 6.51
N ILE A 219 -18.61 18.83 7.52
CA ILE A 219 -18.51 19.42 8.87
C ILE A 219 -17.15 19.08 9.51
N ILE A 220 -16.70 17.82 9.38
CA ILE A 220 -15.45 17.38 10.01
C ILE A 220 -14.24 17.92 9.24
N CYS A 221 -14.26 17.92 7.91
CA CYS A 221 -13.19 18.47 7.10
C CYS A 221 -13.00 19.97 7.33
N ALA A 222 -14.10 20.75 7.45
CA ALA A 222 -14.03 22.17 7.78
C ALA A 222 -13.38 22.43 9.15
N ARG A 223 -13.59 21.55 10.13
CA ARG A 223 -12.91 21.62 11.45
C ARG A 223 -11.45 21.21 11.40
N ALA A 224 -11.08 20.31 10.49
CA ALA A 224 -9.71 19.83 10.32
C ALA A 224 -8.83 20.81 9.51
N GLN A 225 -9.45 21.62 8.64
CA GLN A 225 -8.74 22.52 7.72
C GLN A 225 -7.77 23.48 8.43
N PRO A 226 -8.12 24.19 9.53
CA PRO A 226 -7.20 25.09 10.22
C PRO A 226 -5.91 24.40 10.70
N TYR A 227 -5.99 23.12 11.07
CA TYR A 227 -4.84 22.34 11.53
C TYR A 227 -3.98 21.84 10.36
N LEU A 228 -4.57 21.63 9.20
CA LEU A 228 -3.84 21.34 7.96
C LEU A 228 -3.11 22.61 7.46
N ASP A 229 -3.80 23.75 7.48
CA ASP A 229 -3.24 25.04 7.04
C ASP A 229 -2.14 25.51 8.00
N SER A 230 -2.32 25.35 9.31
CA SER A 230 -1.30 25.69 10.31
C SER A 230 -0.09 24.75 10.22
N ALA A 231 -0.28 23.49 9.92
CA ALA A 231 0.81 22.57 9.65
C ALA A 231 1.58 22.95 8.37
N ALA A 232 0.90 23.42 7.34
CA ALA A 232 1.50 23.98 6.14
C ALA A 232 2.23 25.31 6.41
N ALA A 233 1.64 26.20 7.23
CA ALA A 233 2.24 27.48 7.61
C ALA A 233 3.40 27.32 8.63
N ALA A 234 3.31 26.36 9.56
CA ALA A 234 4.37 26.05 10.51
C ALA A 234 5.60 25.46 9.82
N THR A 235 5.43 24.86 8.66
CA THR A 235 6.54 24.42 7.80
C THR A 235 7.30 25.61 7.20
N SER A 236 6.72 26.82 7.23
CA SER A 236 7.34 28.05 6.71
C SER A 236 7.90 29.01 7.79
N ALA A 237 7.69 28.81 9.09
CA ALA A 237 7.92 29.87 10.08
C ALA A 237 8.44 29.49 11.48
N SER A 238 9.08 28.36 11.77
CA SER A 238 9.73 28.23 13.09
C SER A 238 10.89 27.25 13.19
N THR A 239 12.04 27.85 13.52
CA THR A 239 13.22 27.19 14.12
C THR A 239 13.00 27.12 15.66
N GLN A 240 13.03 25.96 16.25
CA GLN A 240 13.62 25.47 17.52
C GLN A 240 12.76 24.48 18.36
N PRO A 241 13.36 23.73 19.30
CA PRO A 241 13.48 22.28 19.17
C PRO A 241 12.70 21.52 20.25
N ALA A 242 11.86 20.59 19.84
CA ALA A 242 11.44 19.49 20.73
C ALA A 242 11.09 18.27 19.88
N ALA A 243 12.01 17.39 19.80
CA ALA A 243 11.95 16.02 19.31
C ALA A 243 12.90 15.75 18.13
N ALA A 244 14.10 15.36 18.45
CA ALA A 244 15.13 14.95 17.50
C ALA A 244 14.74 13.77 16.60
N ARG A 245 13.56 13.15 16.79
CA ARG A 245 13.06 12.03 15.96
C ARG A 245 12.04 12.44 14.91
N ASP A 246 11.21 13.46 15.17
CA ASP A 246 10.23 13.97 14.21
C ASP A 246 10.89 14.95 13.23
N ALA A 247 11.91 15.66 13.68
CA ALA A 247 12.79 16.46 12.84
C ALA A 247 13.52 15.60 11.79
N ASP A 248 13.95 14.40 12.15
CA ASP A 248 14.64 13.48 11.22
C ASP A 248 13.72 12.95 10.11
N ALA A 249 12.45 12.68 10.40
CA ALA A 249 11.50 12.19 9.39
C ALA A 249 11.04 13.32 8.44
N ALA A 250 10.73 14.49 8.98
CA ALA A 250 10.37 15.68 8.20
C ALA A 250 11.58 16.21 7.42
N ALA A 251 12.75 16.27 8.04
CA ALA A 251 14.00 16.62 7.37
C ALA A 251 14.35 15.60 6.28
N SER A 252 14.10 14.31 6.53
CA SER A 252 14.30 13.25 5.53
C SER A 252 13.35 13.38 4.33
N ALA A 253 12.07 13.72 4.56
CA ALA A 253 11.10 13.95 3.50
C ALA A 253 11.42 15.24 2.71
N ALA A 254 11.74 16.33 3.40
CA ALA A 254 12.16 17.59 2.77
C ALA A 254 13.47 17.41 1.99
N ALA A 255 14.46 16.72 2.54
CA ALA A 255 15.70 16.38 1.85
C ALA A 255 15.44 15.51 0.61
N SER A 256 14.51 14.54 0.71
CA SER A 256 14.10 13.71 -0.43
C SER A 256 13.45 14.54 -1.54
N ALA A 257 12.56 15.46 -1.21
CA ALA A 257 11.92 16.38 -2.17
C ALA A 257 12.94 17.30 -2.81
N ALA A 258 13.80 17.97 -2.01
CA ALA A 258 14.84 18.86 -2.49
C ALA A 258 15.85 18.16 -3.40
N HIS A 259 16.25 16.92 -3.08
CA HIS A 259 17.13 16.15 -3.94
C HIS A 259 16.43 15.65 -5.20
N THR A 260 15.12 15.33 -5.12
CA THR A 260 14.32 14.99 -6.32
C THR A 260 14.27 16.19 -7.27
N GLU A 261 14.01 17.39 -6.76
CA GLU A 261 14.01 18.62 -7.54
C GLU A 261 15.40 18.91 -8.11
N ARG A 262 16.45 18.80 -7.28
CA ARG A 262 17.85 19.03 -7.70
C ARG A 262 18.29 18.15 -8.86
N TYR A 263 17.80 16.91 -8.92
CA TYR A 263 18.16 15.96 -9.97
C TYR A 263 17.06 15.78 -11.02
N SER A 264 16.02 16.62 -11.01
CA SER A 264 14.89 16.59 -11.95
C SER A 264 15.35 16.68 -13.41
N TRP A 265 16.46 17.37 -13.66
CA TRP A 265 17.06 17.43 -14.99
C TRP A 265 17.37 16.03 -15.54
N PHE A 266 17.97 15.12 -14.74
CA PHE A 266 18.26 13.74 -15.17
C PHE A 266 16.99 12.93 -15.47
N TYR A 267 15.89 13.22 -14.78
CA TYR A 267 14.62 12.52 -15.02
C TYR A 267 13.94 13.01 -16.30
N ALA A 268 14.10 14.27 -16.62
CA ALA A 268 13.48 14.93 -17.79
C ALA A 268 14.26 14.76 -19.10
N HIS A 269 15.56 14.41 -19.07
CA HIS A 269 16.41 14.33 -20.26
C HIS A 269 16.78 12.90 -20.61
N ALA A 270 17.13 12.65 -21.89
CA ALA A 270 17.58 11.33 -22.33
C ALA A 270 18.91 10.92 -21.67
N MET A 271 19.09 9.64 -21.39
CA MET A 271 20.36 9.14 -20.81
C MET A 271 21.58 9.42 -21.71
N SER A 272 21.38 9.51 -23.02
CA SER A 272 22.40 9.90 -23.98
C SER A 272 22.87 11.37 -23.84
N GLU A 273 21.99 12.24 -23.31
CA GLU A 273 22.25 13.66 -23.10
C GLU A 273 22.93 13.96 -21.77
N PHE A 274 23.02 12.99 -20.86
CA PHE A 274 23.63 13.16 -19.55
C PHE A 274 25.06 13.69 -19.67
N PRO A 275 25.54 14.53 -18.73
CA PRO A 275 26.90 15.08 -18.74
C PRO A 275 27.94 13.99 -18.93
N ARG A 276 28.96 14.24 -19.75
CA ARG A 276 30.03 13.26 -20.06
C ARG A 276 30.61 12.63 -18.78
N ALA A 277 30.90 13.47 -17.78
CA ALA A 277 31.41 12.99 -16.49
C ALA A 277 30.52 11.97 -15.82
N SER A 278 29.19 12.19 -15.79
CA SER A 278 28.20 11.26 -15.20
C SER A 278 28.14 9.96 -16.00
N ARG A 279 28.17 10.03 -17.34
CA ARG A 279 28.17 8.84 -18.21
C ARG A 279 29.43 8.00 -18.07
N VAL A 280 30.60 8.66 -18.01
CA VAL A 280 31.88 7.97 -17.78
C VAL A 280 31.90 7.34 -16.40
N PHE A 281 31.50 8.07 -15.37
CA PHE A 281 31.41 7.54 -14.01
C PHE A 281 30.49 6.31 -13.93
N LEU A 282 29.30 6.39 -14.52
CA LEU A 282 28.36 5.25 -14.58
C LEU A 282 28.96 4.06 -15.33
N ALA A 283 29.63 4.29 -16.47
CA ALA A 283 30.27 3.24 -17.27
C ALA A 283 31.38 2.53 -16.48
N VAL A 284 32.24 3.29 -15.78
CA VAL A 284 33.29 2.74 -14.91
C VAL A 284 32.68 1.93 -13.76
N LEU A 285 31.65 2.50 -13.09
CA LEU A 285 30.95 1.83 -12.01
C LEU A 285 30.32 0.50 -12.48
N CYS A 286 29.65 0.51 -13.63
CA CYS A 286 29.08 -0.69 -14.23
C CYS A 286 30.15 -1.72 -14.61
N ALA A 287 31.28 -1.27 -15.17
CA ALA A 287 32.40 -2.15 -15.53
C ALA A 287 33.01 -2.85 -14.30
N ILE A 288 33.01 -2.21 -13.15
CA ILE A 288 33.46 -2.81 -11.88
C ILE A 288 32.39 -3.71 -11.30
N LEU A 289 31.13 -3.24 -11.21
CA LEU A 289 30.06 -3.97 -10.57
C LEU A 289 29.63 -5.23 -11.35
N PHE A 290 29.73 -5.21 -12.68
CA PHE A 290 29.33 -6.35 -13.52
C PHE A 290 30.11 -7.63 -13.17
N PRO A 291 31.46 -7.69 -13.18
CA PRO A 291 32.20 -8.89 -12.80
C PRO A 291 32.06 -9.20 -11.30
N VAL A 292 32.02 -8.20 -10.42
CA VAL A 292 31.85 -8.39 -8.99
C VAL A 292 30.50 -9.07 -8.68
N THR A 293 29.42 -8.58 -9.22
CA THR A 293 28.10 -9.16 -9.01
C THR A 293 27.99 -10.55 -9.65
N LYS A 294 28.66 -10.77 -10.79
CA LYS A 294 28.71 -12.07 -11.46
C LYS A 294 29.48 -13.11 -10.64
N LEU A 295 30.55 -12.71 -9.96
CA LEU A 295 31.30 -13.54 -9.03
C LEU A 295 30.49 -13.86 -7.75
N LEU A 296 29.89 -12.85 -7.14
CA LEU A 296 29.15 -13.00 -5.88
C LEU A 296 27.89 -13.85 -6.03
N TRP A 297 27.10 -13.60 -7.06
CA TRP A 297 25.77 -14.24 -7.22
C TRP A 297 25.70 -15.19 -8.41
N ARG A 298 26.79 -15.45 -9.11
CA ARG A 298 26.89 -16.36 -10.25
C ARG A 298 25.69 -16.26 -11.21
N TRP A 299 25.20 -15.01 -11.40
CA TRP A 299 23.99 -14.80 -12.16
C TRP A 299 24.15 -15.12 -13.64
N ARG A 300 23.08 -15.64 -14.23
CA ARG A 300 22.97 -15.95 -15.66
C ARG A 300 21.77 -15.22 -16.22
N CYS A 301 21.83 -14.92 -17.52
CA CYS A 301 20.70 -14.40 -18.26
C CYS A 301 20.26 -15.40 -19.30
N PHE A 302 18.94 -15.51 -19.44
CA PHE A 302 18.28 -16.30 -20.47
C PHE A 302 17.37 -15.37 -21.25
N ASP A 303 17.69 -15.14 -22.54
CA ASP A 303 16.90 -14.32 -23.43
C ASP A 303 16.24 -15.24 -24.45
N GLU A 304 14.92 -15.22 -24.56
CA GLU A 304 14.21 -15.90 -25.66
C GLU A 304 14.49 -15.23 -27.01
N ILE A 305 14.81 -13.93 -26.95
CA ILE A 305 15.19 -13.11 -28.11
C ILE A 305 16.45 -12.33 -27.79
N ASP A 306 17.28 -12.00 -28.76
CA ASP A 306 18.39 -11.07 -28.52
C ASP A 306 17.84 -9.67 -28.27
N VAL A 307 17.87 -9.23 -26.99
CA VAL A 307 17.37 -7.91 -26.58
C VAL A 307 18.00 -6.75 -27.36
N ARG A 308 19.20 -6.93 -27.97
CA ARG A 308 19.85 -5.91 -28.80
C ARG A 308 19.07 -5.62 -30.09
N THR A 309 18.34 -6.61 -30.62
CA THR A 309 17.53 -6.43 -31.83
C THR A 309 16.33 -5.53 -31.60
N LEU A 310 16.00 -5.28 -30.33
CA LEU A 310 14.90 -4.42 -29.89
C LEU A 310 15.35 -3.00 -29.58
N ALA A 311 16.64 -2.70 -29.66
CA ALA A 311 17.19 -1.37 -29.35
C ALA A 311 16.56 -0.29 -30.26
N GLY A 312 16.34 0.92 -29.69
CA GLY A 312 15.79 2.07 -30.42
C GLY A 312 14.25 2.14 -30.46
N LYS A 313 13.54 1.13 -29.92
CA LYS A 313 12.10 1.19 -29.68
C LYS A 313 11.80 1.26 -28.20
N PRO A 314 10.69 1.93 -27.79
CA PRO A 314 10.29 1.97 -26.40
C PRO A 314 9.72 0.62 -25.96
N TYR A 315 10.18 0.13 -24.80
CA TYR A 315 9.63 -1.06 -24.16
C TYR A 315 9.42 -0.85 -22.67
N ILE A 316 8.40 -1.48 -22.13
CA ILE A 316 8.18 -1.59 -20.70
C ILE A 316 8.56 -3.00 -20.26
N VAL A 317 9.64 -3.11 -19.52
CA VAL A 317 10.08 -4.36 -18.91
C VAL A 317 9.29 -4.58 -17.64
N VAL A 318 8.48 -5.62 -17.60
CA VAL A 318 7.65 -6.00 -16.45
C VAL A 318 8.29 -7.22 -15.79
N MET A 319 8.67 -7.09 -14.50
CA MET A 319 9.42 -8.13 -13.79
C MET A 319 8.84 -8.39 -12.40
N ASN A 320 8.93 -9.62 -11.90
CA ASN A 320 8.63 -9.97 -10.52
C ASN A 320 9.69 -9.41 -9.56
N HIS A 321 9.27 -9.05 -8.32
CA HIS A 321 10.13 -8.37 -7.34
C HIS A 321 10.32 -9.19 -6.07
N VAL A 322 11.50 -9.74 -5.86
CA VAL A 322 11.80 -10.63 -4.71
C VAL A 322 12.92 -10.11 -3.80
N SER A 323 13.85 -9.29 -4.32
CA SER A 323 14.99 -8.80 -3.54
C SER A 323 15.40 -7.37 -3.93
N ALA A 324 16.51 -6.87 -3.42
CA ALA A 324 17.07 -5.56 -3.81
C ALA A 324 18.10 -5.68 -4.96
N ILE A 325 18.48 -6.88 -5.34
CA ILE A 325 19.58 -7.09 -6.28
C ILE A 325 19.13 -7.24 -7.72
N GLU A 326 17.88 -7.68 -7.98
CA GLU A 326 17.40 -7.84 -9.35
C GLU A 326 17.37 -6.53 -10.15
N PRO A 327 16.97 -5.35 -9.58
CA PRO A 327 17.09 -4.11 -10.32
C PRO A 327 18.53 -3.80 -10.74
N LEU A 328 19.49 -4.07 -9.84
CA LEU A 328 20.91 -3.87 -10.10
C LEU A 328 21.41 -4.79 -11.20
N ILE A 329 21.13 -6.10 -11.11
CA ILE A 329 21.58 -7.08 -12.12
C ILE A 329 20.94 -6.78 -13.48
N THR A 330 19.64 -6.44 -13.51
CA THR A 330 18.93 -6.09 -14.74
C THR A 330 19.51 -4.83 -15.39
N MET A 331 19.79 -3.80 -14.58
CA MET A 331 20.44 -2.58 -15.05
C MET A 331 21.84 -2.87 -15.62
N LEU A 332 22.68 -3.61 -14.89
CA LEU A 332 24.02 -3.97 -15.33
C LEU A 332 23.99 -4.80 -16.63
N TYR A 333 23.05 -5.74 -16.76
CA TYR A 333 22.89 -6.56 -17.94
C TYR A 333 22.50 -5.73 -19.17
N LEU A 334 21.46 -4.89 -19.06
CA LEU A 334 20.98 -4.06 -20.15
C LEU A 334 21.97 -2.95 -20.50
N HIS A 335 22.69 -2.39 -19.51
CA HIS A 335 23.79 -1.45 -19.75
C HIS A 335 24.92 -2.11 -20.56
N HIS A 336 25.30 -3.36 -20.24
CA HIS A 336 26.27 -4.14 -21.02
C HIS A 336 25.79 -4.39 -22.46
N LYS A 337 24.47 -4.51 -22.67
CA LYS A 337 23.85 -4.61 -24.00
C LYS A 337 23.65 -3.25 -24.69
N LYS A 338 24.07 -2.14 -24.09
CA LYS A 338 23.91 -0.75 -24.56
C LYS A 338 22.44 -0.31 -24.70
N ILE A 339 21.57 -0.84 -23.89
CA ILE A 339 20.13 -0.48 -23.85
C ILE A 339 19.91 0.53 -22.73
N PRO A 340 19.39 1.76 -23.03
CA PRO A 340 19.08 2.76 -22.02
C PRO A 340 17.87 2.32 -21.21
N LEU A 341 18.08 2.01 -19.92
CA LEU A 341 17.04 1.53 -19.01
C LEU A 341 16.73 2.57 -17.94
N ARG A 342 15.47 2.96 -17.85
CA ARG A 342 14.89 3.70 -16.73
C ARG A 342 14.32 2.73 -15.71
N THR A 343 14.55 2.98 -14.43
CA THR A 343 14.05 2.13 -13.35
C THR A 343 13.27 2.96 -12.34
N MET A 344 12.02 2.60 -12.06
CA MET A 344 11.25 3.25 -11.01
C MET A 344 11.77 2.84 -9.64
N TYR A 345 12.01 3.81 -8.75
CA TYR A 345 12.47 3.55 -7.39
C TYR A 345 11.75 4.43 -6.37
N LYS A 346 11.76 4.03 -5.11
CA LYS A 346 11.15 4.79 -4.01
C LYS A 346 11.83 6.14 -3.82
N SER A 347 11.04 7.22 -3.82
CA SER A 347 11.55 8.59 -3.59
C SER A 347 12.26 8.75 -2.22
N GLU A 348 11.93 7.93 -1.21
CA GLU A 348 12.59 7.96 0.11
C GLU A 348 14.09 7.65 0.05
N PHE A 349 14.58 6.99 -1.01
CA PHE A 349 16.02 6.81 -1.21
C PHE A 349 16.75 8.12 -1.51
N ASN A 350 16.03 9.15 -1.95
CA ASN A 350 16.60 10.48 -2.21
C ASN A 350 16.95 11.27 -0.95
N ARG A 351 16.65 10.76 0.26
CA ARG A 351 17.04 11.41 1.53
C ARG A 351 18.55 11.67 1.63
N HIS A 352 19.38 10.85 0.99
CA HIS A 352 20.83 11.01 0.96
C HIS A 352 21.28 11.49 -0.42
N ARG A 353 21.94 12.67 -0.47
CA ARG A 353 22.37 13.33 -1.70
C ARG A 353 23.19 12.44 -2.65
N PHE A 354 24.11 11.65 -2.09
CA PHE A 354 24.94 10.75 -2.90
C PHE A 354 24.14 9.62 -3.51
N VAL A 355 23.23 9.03 -2.74
CA VAL A 355 22.33 7.96 -3.22
C VAL A 355 21.39 8.49 -4.30
N ALA A 356 20.79 9.66 -4.08
CA ALA A 356 19.94 10.33 -5.06
C ALA A 356 20.68 10.60 -6.38
N TYR A 357 21.92 11.07 -6.30
CA TYR A 357 22.76 11.27 -7.47
C TYR A 357 23.05 9.96 -8.22
N LEU A 358 23.43 8.89 -7.50
CA LEU A 358 23.68 7.58 -8.11
C LEU A 358 22.43 7.03 -8.83
N PHE A 359 21.25 7.12 -8.19
CA PHE A 359 20.02 6.70 -8.85
C PHE A 359 19.70 7.56 -10.08
N ALA A 360 19.87 8.87 -9.99
CA ALA A 360 19.61 9.77 -11.11
C ALA A 360 20.48 9.46 -12.35
N ILE A 361 21.79 9.31 -12.17
CA ILE A 361 22.71 8.99 -13.29
C ILE A 361 22.55 7.58 -13.81
N ALA A 362 22.05 6.64 -12.97
CA ALA A 362 21.73 5.29 -13.38
C ALA A 362 20.38 5.18 -14.14
N GLY A 363 19.72 6.30 -14.41
CA GLY A 363 18.44 6.35 -15.12
C GLY A 363 17.23 6.13 -14.23
N GLY A 364 17.40 6.18 -12.90
CA GLY A 364 16.29 6.02 -11.96
C GLY A 364 15.26 7.15 -12.07
N ILE A 365 13.98 6.83 -11.89
CA ILE A 365 12.86 7.78 -11.80
C ILE A 365 12.22 7.58 -10.42
N PRO A 366 12.23 8.60 -9.55
CA PRO A 366 11.65 8.49 -8.22
C PRO A 366 10.13 8.43 -8.29
N VAL A 367 9.51 7.59 -7.44
CA VAL A 367 8.05 7.48 -7.30
C VAL A 367 7.65 7.63 -5.84
N VAL A 368 6.65 8.47 -5.60
CA VAL A 368 5.99 8.61 -4.30
C VAL A 368 4.93 7.52 -4.22
N ARG A 369 5.10 6.58 -3.28
CA ARG A 369 4.16 5.46 -3.11
C ARG A 369 2.82 5.93 -2.55
N ALA A 370 1.77 5.20 -2.87
CA ALA A 370 0.40 5.44 -2.41
C ALA A 370 -0.21 6.80 -2.84
N SER A 371 0.39 7.46 -3.82
CA SER A 371 -0.18 8.64 -4.48
C SER A 371 -0.29 8.40 -5.99
N ALA A 372 -1.21 9.10 -6.64
CA ALA A 372 -1.23 9.21 -8.10
C ALA A 372 -0.11 10.17 -8.53
N ASP A 373 1.15 9.69 -8.50
CA ASP A 373 2.33 10.51 -8.81
C ASP A 373 2.37 10.87 -10.31
N MET A 374 1.66 11.95 -10.66
CA MET A 374 1.58 12.44 -12.03
C MET A 374 2.94 12.90 -12.57
N THR A 375 3.84 13.36 -11.71
CA THR A 375 5.18 13.78 -12.08
C THR A 375 6.03 12.59 -12.51
N CYS A 376 6.01 11.51 -11.74
CA CYS A 376 6.65 10.25 -12.12
C CYS A 376 6.09 9.71 -13.43
N MET A 377 4.75 9.69 -13.58
CA MET A 377 4.09 9.25 -14.82
C MET A 377 4.48 10.09 -16.02
N HIS A 378 4.66 11.41 -15.83
CA HIS A 378 5.13 12.31 -16.88
C HIS A 378 6.56 11.96 -17.31
N TRP A 379 7.50 11.80 -16.38
CA TRP A 379 8.87 11.40 -16.68
C TRP A 379 8.97 10.03 -17.37
N CYS A 380 8.18 9.06 -16.91
CA CYS A 380 8.09 7.74 -17.56
C CYS A 380 7.58 7.84 -19.00
N THR A 381 6.53 8.65 -19.22
CA THR A 381 5.98 8.90 -20.57
C THR A 381 7.05 9.55 -21.49
N GLN A 382 7.77 10.55 -21.00
CA GLN A 382 8.85 11.21 -21.75
C GLN A 382 9.99 10.23 -22.07
N ALA A 383 10.41 9.41 -21.12
CA ALA A 383 11.46 8.42 -21.33
C ALA A 383 11.09 7.43 -22.46
N LEU A 384 9.87 6.88 -22.38
CA LEU A 384 9.36 5.97 -23.40
C LEU A 384 9.22 6.65 -24.79
N SER A 385 8.78 7.92 -24.85
CA SER A 385 8.68 8.66 -26.13
C SER A 385 10.06 8.91 -26.79
N ARG A 386 11.16 8.83 -26.02
CA ARG A 386 12.52 8.93 -26.53
C ARG A 386 13.15 7.57 -26.92
N GLY A 387 12.36 6.48 -26.82
CA GLY A 387 12.84 5.12 -27.11
C GLY A 387 13.65 4.48 -25.97
N GLU A 388 13.65 5.07 -24.77
CA GLU A 388 14.27 4.46 -23.59
C GLU A 388 13.38 3.36 -23.05
N TRP A 389 13.97 2.32 -22.45
CA TRP A 389 13.21 1.24 -21.80
C TRP A 389 12.84 1.62 -20.37
N LEU A 390 11.72 1.11 -19.87
CA LEU A 390 11.25 1.35 -18.51
C LEU A 390 11.10 0.03 -17.76
N LEU A 391 11.83 -0.17 -16.67
CA LEU A 391 11.68 -1.31 -15.77
C LEU A 391 10.65 -1.01 -14.68
N VAL A 392 9.64 -1.86 -14.60
CA VAL A 392 8.55 -1.73 -13.63
C VAL A 392 8.36 -3.06 -12.88
N TYR A 393 8.09 -2.96 -11.60
CA TYR A 393 7.70 -4.08 -10.73
C TYR A 393 6.23 -3.92 -10.35
N PRO A 394 5.28 -4.56 -11.07
CA PRO A 394 3.85 -4.35 -10.84
C PRO A 394 3.36 -4.81 -9.47
N GLU A 395 4.07 -5.73 -8.85
CA GLU A 395 3.81 -6.19 -7.47
C GLU A 395 3.99 -5.06 -6.43
N GLY A 396 4.70 -3.98 -6.79
CA GLY A 396 4.89 -2.78 -5.98
C GLY A 396 5.68 -2.98 -4.67
N THR A 397 5.83 -4.22 -4.22
CA THR A 397 6.60 -4.63 -3.04
C THR A 397 7.35 -5.92 -3.33
N ARG A 398 8.38 -6.23 -2.52
CA ARG A 398 9.07 -7.52 -2.64
C ARG A 398 8.17 -8.65 -2.15
N VAL A 399 7.98 -9.66 -3.00
CA VAL A 399 7.21 -10.86 -2.64
C VAL A 399 8.04 -11.72 -1.70
N ARG A 400 7.52 -11.97 -0.51
CA ARG A 400 8.17 -12.78 0.53
C ARG A 400 7.58 -14.18 0.66
N ASN A 401 6.38 -14.37 0.13
CA ASN A 401 5.70 -15.66 0.08
C ASN A 401 5.18 -15.89 -1.35
N PHE A 402 5.61 -16.98 -1.98
CA PHE A 402 5.24 -17.31 -3.36
C PHE A 402 3.89 -18.00 -3.50
N ASP A 403 3.31 -18.46 -2.39
CA ASP A 403 1.98 -19.08 -2.37
C ASP A 403 0.86 -18.04 -2.51
N ILE A 404 1.19 -16.77 -2.26
CA ILE A 404 0.25 -15.64 -2.34
C ILE A 404 0.60 -14.82 -3.58
N LYS A 405 -0.33 -14.76 -4.55
CA LYS A 405 -0.21 -13.84 -5.69
C LYS A 405 -0.40 -12.41 -5.18
N PRO A 406 0.61 -11.54 -5.27
CA PRO A 406 0.46 -10.15 -4.85
C PRO A 406 -0.53 -9.42 -5.76
N PRO A 407 -1.22 -8.39 -5.25
CA PRO A 407 -2.05 -7.54 -6.09
C PRO A 407 -1.16 -6.82 -7.12
N ILE A 408 -1.60 -6.83 -8.36
CA ILE A 408 -0.87 -6.22 -9.47
C ILE A 408 -1.33 -4.77 -9.66
N ARG A 409 -0.39 -3.87 -9.92
CA ARG A 409 -0.66 -2.46 -10.20
C ARG A 409 -0.64 -2.22 -11.72
N ALA A 410 -1.80 -1.93 -12.28
CA ALA A 410 -2.03 -1.74 -13.72
C ALA A 410 -1.35 -0.51 -14.36
N GLY A 411 -0.59 0.29 -13.60
CA GLY A 411 0.04 1.51 -14.09
C GLY A 411 0.95 1.30 -15.32
N PHE A 412 1.60 0.15 -15.42
CA PHE A 412 2.45 -0.19 -16.57
C PHE A 412 1.61 -0.42 -17.85
N ALA A 413 0.45 -1.07 -17.73
CA ALA A 413 -0.44 -1.30 -18.86
C ALA A 413 -1.03 0.03 -19.37
N PHE A 414 -1.38 0.94 -18.45
CA PHE A 414 -1.78 2.30 -18.80
C PHE A 414 -0.68 3.06 -19.57
N LEU A 415 0.58 2.99 -19.10
CA LEU A 415 1.73 3.58 -19.81
C LEU A 415 1.92 2.96 -21.19
N ALA A 416 1.84 1.63 -21.33
CA ALA A 416 1.96 0.92 -22.59
C ALA A 416 0.95 1.42 -23.64
N LEU A 417 -0.32 1.52 -23.23
CA LEU A 417 -1.37 2.02 -24.12
C LEU A 417 -1.20 3.50 -24.48
N ARG A 418 -0.74 4.33 -23.52
CA ARG A 418 -0.56 5.77 -23.72
C ARG A 418 0.65 6.12 -24.59
N THR A 419 1.76 5.39 -24.42
CA THR A 419 3.05 5.68 -25.08
C THR A 419 3.29 4.83 -26.32
N HIS A 420 2.39 3.91 -26.61
CA HIS A 420 2.54 2.94 -27.67
C HIS A 420 3.76 2.00 -27.51
N ALA A 421 4.24 1.82 -26.29
CA ALA A 421 5.30 0.89 -25.98
C ALA A 421 4.78 -0.54 -25.85
N ASP A 422 5.51 -1.52 -26.39
CA ASP A 422 5.25 -2.93 -26.16
C ASP A 422 5.83 -3.37 -24.82
N ILE A 423 5.34 -4.49 -24.29
CA ILE A 423 5.76 -5.00 -22.97
C ILE A 423 6.70 -6.19 -23.16
N ILE A 424 7.84 -6.16 -22.46
CA ILE A 424 8.76 -7.30 -22.36
C ILE A 424 8.55 -7.93 -20.98
N PRO A 425 7.92 -9.11 -20.89
CA PRO A 425 7.90 -9.88 -19.67
C PRO A 425 9.31 -10.33 -19.31
N ALA A 426 9.73 -10.07 -18.09
CA ALA A 426 11.02 -10.50 -17.57
C ALA A 426 10.83 -11.17 -16.22
N ALA A 427 11.73 -12.06 -15.85
CA ALA A 427 11.63 -12.76 -14.59
C ALA A 427 13.00 -12.92 -13.91
N VAL A 428 12.97 -12.99 -12.58
CA VAL A 428 14.10 -13.37 -11.75
C VAL A 428 13.77 -14.62 -10.94
N SER A 429 14.75 -15.53 -10.84
CA SER A 429 14.70 -16.72 -9.99
C SER A 429 16.00 -16.86 -9.20
N GLY A 430 15.93 -17.42 -7.98
CA GLY A 430 17.10 -17.65 -7.12
C GLY A 430 17.53 -16.44 -6.25
N ALA A 431 16.90 -15.28 -6.40
CA ALA A 431 17.24 -14.08 -5.63
C ALA A 431 16.60 -14.06 -4.23
N PHE A 432 15.63 -14.90 -3.96
CA PHE A 432 14.89 -14.92 -2.67
C PHE A 432 15.77 -15.28 -1.47
N SER A 433 16.67 -16.25 -1.63
CA SER A 433 17.60 -16.66 -0.57
C SER A 433 18.55 -15.52 -0.14
N ILE A 434 18.80 -14.57 -1.04
CA ILE A 434 19.60 -13.36 -0.74
C ILE A 434 18.77 -12.36 0.07
N ALA A 435 17.48 -12.24 -0.23
CA ALA A 435 16.56 -11.36 0.51
C ALA A 435 16.35 -11.77 1.97
N GLN A 436 16.46 -13.07 2.27
CA GLN A 436 16.36 -13.61 3.63
C GLN A 436 17.65 -13.51 4.44
N ALA A 437 18.79 -13.30 3.81
CA ALA A 437 20.07 -13.22 4.49
C ALA A 437 20.20 -11.89 5.25
N ARG A 438 20.65 -11.95 6.53
CA ARG A 438 20.97 -10.75 7.34
C ARG A 438 22.16 -9.95 6.78
N SER A 439 22.98 -10.55 5.92
CA SER A 439 24.13 -9.94 5.27
C SER A 439 23.97 -10.00 3.76
N PHE A 440 24.19 -8.87 3.07
CA PHE A 440 24.14 -8.73 1.62
C PHE A 440 25.11 -9.66 0.86
N VAL A 441 26.18 -10.11 1.53
CA VAL A 441 27.25 -10.94 0.94
C VAL A 441 27.08 -12.44 1.25
N HIS A 442 26.14 -12.82 2.12
CA HIS A 442 26.24 -14.08 2.87
C HIS A 442 25.84 -15.37 2.15
N LYS A 443 25.36 -15.34 0.88
CA LYS A 443 25.13 -16.58 0.14
C LYS A 443 25.48 -16.40 -1.33
N PHE A 444 26.45 -17.17 -1.82
CA PHE A 444 26.72 -17.39 -3.23
C PHE A 444 25.53 -18.11 -3.92
N SER A 445 24.39 -17.43 -3.98
CA SER A 445 23.18 -17.96 -4.60
C SER A 445 23.31 -17.87 -6.11
N ARG A 446 22.80 -18.87 -6.81
CA ARG A 446 22.66 -18.78 -8.27
C ARG A 446 21.41 -17.96 -8.58
N VAL A 447 21.60 -16.82 -9.24
CA VAL A 447 20.49 -15.98 -9.70
C VAL A 447 20.35 -16.14 -11.21
N CYS A 448 19.13 -16.27 -11.67
CA CYS A 448 18.82 -16.27 -13.10
C CYS A 448 17.84 -15.13 -13.39
N ILE A 449 18.13 -14.35 -14.43
CA ILE A 449 17.19 -13.40 -15.02
C ILE A 449 16.84 -13.89 -16.43
N GLY A 450 15.64 -13.57 -16.91
CA GLY A 450 15.24 -13.93 -18.25
C GLY A 450 14.34 -12.86 -18.85
N PHE A 451 14.37 -12.74 -20.18
CA PHE A 451 13.54 -11.84 -20.95
C PHE A 451 12.78 -12.67 -21.99
N ALA A 452 11.45 -12.62 -21.93
CA ALA A 452 10.57 -13.26 -22.91
C ALA A 452 10.38 -12.38 -24.15
N ALA A 453 9.79 -12.97 -25.18
CA ALA A 453 9.38 -12.22 -26.37
C ALA A 453 8.40 -11.11 -26.01
N PRO A 454 8.49 -9.93 -26.69
CA PRO A 454 7.59 -8.81 -26.44
C PRO A 454 6.14 -9.17 -26.68
N ILE A 455 5.29 -8.75 -25.76
CA ILE A 455 3.83 -8.74 -25.94
C ILE A 455 3.47 -7.45 -26.66
N SER A 456 2.98 -7.57 -27.87
CA SER A 456 2.48 -6.40 -28.58
C SER A 456 1.14 -5.96 -27.99
N ARG A 457 1.01 -4.69 -27.68
CA ARG A 457 -0.26 -4.08 -27.29
C ARG A 457 -1.39 -4.31 -28.30
N THR A 458 -1.05 -4.57 -29.58
CA THR A 458 -2.03 -4.83 -30.65
C THR A 458 -2.45 -6.30 -30.71
N SER A 459 -1.66 -7.25 -30.21
CA SER A 459 -2.04 -8.66 -30.18
C SER A 459 -3.14 -8.97 -29.17
N SER A 460 -3.08 -8.33 -27.98
CA SER A 460 -4.13 -8.41 -26.96
C SER A 460 -5.32 -7.47 -27.25
N THR A 461 -5.16 -6.55 -28.21
CA THR A 461 -6.15 -5.54 -28.57
C THR A 461 -6.72 -5.76 -29.97
N SER A 462 -6.66 -6.98 -30.52
CA SER A 462 -7.34 -7.26 -31.78
C SER A 462 -8.80 -6.76 -31.69
N PRO A 463 -9.23 -5.80 -32.54
CA PRO A 463 -10.53 -5.14 -32.37
C PRO A 463 -11.72 -6.06 -32.68
N HIS A 464 -11.48 -7.30 -33.01
CA HIS A 464 -12.45 -8.31 -33.33
C HIS A 464 -12.45 -9.42 -32.29
N ALA A 465 -13.00 -9.14 -31.09
CA ALA A 465 -13.71 -10.19 -30.37
C ALA A 465 -14.90 -10.62 -31.28
N GLU A 466 -15.14 -11.90 -31.37
CA GLU A 466 -16.30 -12.45 -32.08
C GLU A 466 -17.55 -11.64 -31.72
N GLY A 467 -18.04 -10.82 -32.67
CA GLY A 467 -19.23 -9.98 -32.46
C GLY A 467 -19.12 -8.50 -32.81
N GLY A 468 -17.98 -7.98 -33.29
CA GLY A 468 -17.90 -6.61 -33.87
C GLY A 468 -17.95 -5.43 -32.88
N ALA A 469 -18.04 -5.65 -31.58
CA ALA A 469 -18.06 -4.59 -30.58
C ALA A 469 -16.65 -4.17 -30.17
N ARG A 470 -16.37 -2.85 -30.21
CA ARG A 470 -15.09 -2.26 -29.76
C ARG A 470 -14.87 -2.50 -28.28
N MET A 471 -13.81 -3.22 -27.93
CA MET A 471 -13.45 -3.53 -26.53
C MET A 471 -13.27 -2.25 -25.70
N SER A 472 -13.79 -2.23 -24.46
CA SER A 472 -13.61 -1.08 -23.57
C SER A 472 -12.14 -0.95 -23.14
N LYS A 473 -11.66 0.30 -22.92
CA LYS A 473 -10.30 0.56 -22.44
C LYS A 473 -9.98 -0.18 -21.14
N LYS A 474 -10.95 -0.34 -20.24
CA LYS A 474 -10.82 -1.08 -18.99
C LYS A 474 -10.50 -2.55 -19.24
N LYS A 475 -11.28 -3.19 -20.13
CA LYS A 475 -11.07 -4.60 -20.49
C LYS A 475 -9.72 -4.84 -21.14
N MET A 476 -9.28 -3.89 -21.98
CA MET A 476 -7.96 -3.92 -22.63
C MET A 476 -6.81 -3.83 -21.61
N LEU A 477 -6.92 -2.96 -20.60
CA LEU A 477 -5.94 -2.86 -19.52
C LEU A 477 -5.86 -4.15 -18.72
N GLU A 478 -7.01 -4.73 -18.34
CA GLU A 478 -7.10 -5.98 -17.59
C GLU A 478 -6.45 -7.16 -18.34
N LEU A 479 -6.72 -7.27 -19.65
CA LEU A 479 -6.13 -8.33 -20.48
C LEU A 479 -4.61 -8.18 -20.60
N LEU A 480 -4.13 -6.97 -20.88
CA LEU A 480 -2.70 -6.71 -21.04
C LEU A 480 -1.94 -6.95 -19.72
N GLU A 481 -2.53 -6.57 -18.58
CA GLU A 481 -2.03 -6.86 -17.26
C GLU A 481 -1.94 -8.37 -17.01
N GLN A 482 -3.03 -9.08 -17.23
CA GLN A 482 -3.13 -10.52 -16.98
C GLN A 482 -2.16 -11.31 -17.87
N GLU A 483 -2.11 -11.02 -19.16
CA GLU A 483 -1.21 -11.68 -20.12
C GLU A 483 0.26 -11.45 -19.73
N SER A 484 0.63 -10.20 -19.45
CA SER A 484 2.00 -9.84 -19.06
C SER A 484 2.43 -10.55 -17.80
N MET A 485 1.62 -10.53 -16.75
CA MET A 485 1.99 -11.15 -15.48
C MET A 485 1.98 -12.67 -15.53
N ASN A 486 1.05 -13.27 -16.26
CA ASN A 486 1.07 -14.73 -16.50
C ASN A 486 2.38 -15.14 -17.17
N ARG A 487 2.85 -14.39 -18.19
CA ARG A 487 4.11 -14.70 -18.85
C ARG A 487 5.32 -14.50 -17.94
N VAL A 488 5.33 -13.46 -17.09
CA VAL A 488 6.36 -13.24 -16.06
C VAL A 488 6.47 -14.44 -15.12
N TYR A 489 5.35 -14.93 -14.60
CA TYR A 489 5.35 -16.06 -13.66
C TYR A 489 5.72 -17.39 -14.36
N THR A 490 5.25 -17.63 -15.58
CA THR A 490 5.64 -18.78 -16.37
C THR A 490 7.15 -18.78 -16.62
N LEU A 491 7.71 -17.66 -17.08
CA LEU A 491 9.14 -17.51 -17.29
C LEU A 491 9.95 -17.73 -16.02
N ARG A 492 9.49 -17.21 -14.87
CA ARG A 492 10.11 -17.46 -13.55
C ARG A 492 10.21 -18.95 -13.25
N ASP A 493 9.12 -19.70 -13.49
CA ASP A 493 9.06 -21.13 -13.19
C ASP A 493 9.90 -21.95 -14.18
N GLU A 494 9.96 -21.54 -15.46
CA GLU A 494 10.89 -22.07 -16.46
C GLU A 494 12.36 -21.87 -16.05
N LEU A 495 12.72 -20.65 -15.59
CA LEU A 495 14.08 -20.37 -15.09
C LEU A 495 14.42 -21.22 -13.86
N LYS A 496 13.46 -21.40 -12.95
CA LYS A 496 13.61 -22.23 -11.76
C LYS A 496 13.91 -23.69 -12.14
N ALA A 497 13.12 -24.24 -13.04
CA ALA A 497 13.28 -25.62 -13.52
C ALA A 497 14.61 -25.81 -14.28
N ARG A 498 14.92 -24.90 -15.21
CA ARG A 498 16.10 -25.01 -16.09
C ARG A 498 17.43 -24.84 -15.36
N PHE A 499 17.49 -24.01 -14.34
CA PHE A 499 18.74 -23.68 -13.66
C PHE A 499 18.83 -24.22 -12.24
N HIS A 500 17.85 -25.03 -11.80
CA HIS A 500 17.77 -25.59 -10.45
C HIS A 500 17.96 -24.52 -9.35
N THR A 501 17.38 -23.34 -9.56
CA THR A 501 17.43 -22.26 -8.59
C THR A 501 16.39 -22.50 -7.51
N ARG A 502 16.71 -22.16 -6.26
CA ARG A 502 15.71 -22.14 -5.18
C ARG A 502 14.79 -20.93 -5.37
N ALA A 503 13.50 -21.11 -5.09
CA ALA A 503 12.50 -20.06 -5.20
C ALA A 503 12.84 -18.85 -4.33
#